data_32b987629007118d0844f11520727ee3
#
_entry.id   32b987629007118d0844f11520727ee3
#
_cell.length_a   1.000
_cell.length_b   1.000
_cell.length_c   1.000
_cell.angle_alpha   90.00
_cell.angle_beta   90.00
_cell.angle_gamma   90.00
#
_symmetry.space_group_name_H-M   'P 1'
#
loop_
_entity.id
_entity.type
_entity.pdbx_description
1 polymer ?
#
loop_
_entity_poly.entity_id
_entity_poly.type
_entity_poly.pdbx_seq_one_letter_code
_entity_poly.pdbx_strand_id
1 'polypeptide(L)'
;YPSGLHDGAEISTAAGGQTKAEVPLTMEAVITRENLMLAYQRVLENKGTAGVDNLSVAELKPWLKKNWRSVRQALIDGNYQPRAIRRMDIPKPDGGVRTSGIPTVVDRLIQQAVQQAQRYIRGGKRWVVDMDLEKFFDRVDHRLLMTRLARTIKDRRVL
;
A
#
# COMPACT_ATOMS: atom_id res chain seq x y z
N TYR A 1 -67.84 4.06 -27.00
CA TYR A 1 -66.90 3.35 -26.17
C TYR A 1 -66.00 2.50 -27.02
N PRO A 2 -64.68 2.64 -26.89
CA PRO A 2 -63.82 1.49 -26.56
C PRO A 2 -62.77 1.78 -25.54
N SER A 3 -62.61 0.83 -24.71
CA SER A 3 -61.67 0.40 -23.76
C SER A 3 -60.20 0.59 -24.14
N GLY A 4 -59.41 1.15 -23.19
CA GLY A 4 -58.01 1.32 -23.28
C GLY A 4 -57.22 0.03 -23.13
N LEU A 5 -56.17 -0.08 -23.92
CA LEU A 5 -55.14 -1.08 -23.83
C LEU A 5 -54.05 -0.54 -22.90
N HIS A 6 -53.84 -1.22 -21.79
CA HIS A 6 -52.65 -1.07 -20.96
C HIS A 6 -51.49 -1.78 -21.66
N ASP A 7 -50.56 -1.01 -22.17
CA ASP A 7 -49.25 -1.52 -22.60
C ASP A 7 -48.35 -1.56 -21.39
N GLY A 8 -48.15 -2.76 -20.87
CA GLY A 8 -47.23 -3.02 -19.77
C GLY A 8 -45.80 -3.07 -20.29
N ALA A 9 -45.07 -1.99 -20.09
CA ALA A 9 -43.63 -1.98 -20.33
C ALA A 9 -42.96 -2.93 -19.34
N GLU A 10 -42.56 -4.09 -19.81
CA GLU A 10 -41.65 -4.98 -19.09
C GLU A 10 -40.32 -4.30 -18.94
N ILE A 11 -40.02 -3.88 -17.70
CA ILE A 11 -38.67 -3.44 -17.32
C ILE A 11 -37.80 -4.69 -17.21
N SER A 12 -37.08 -4.99 -18.29
CA SER A 12 -36.02 -6.00 -18.28
C SER A 12 -34.89 -5.55 -17.37
N THR A 13 -34.91 -5.98 -16.13
CA THR A 13 -33.78 -5.85 -15.20
C THR A 13 -32.71 -6.89 -15.57
N ALA A 14 -31.93 -6.57 -16.58
CA ALA A 14 -30.67 -7.28 -16.83
C ALA A 14 -29.62 -6.86 -15.79
N ALA A 15 -29.78 -7.31 -14.54
CA ALA A 15 -28.75 -7.23 -13.51
C ALA A 15 -27.74 -8.36 -13.69
N GLY A 16 -27.00 -8.32 -14.79
CA GLY A 16 -25.80 -9.12 -14.99
C GLY A 16 -24.57 -8.39 -14.47
N GLY A 17 -24.55 -8.00 -13.19
CA GLY A 17 -23.36 -7.53 -12.52
C GLY A 17 -22.39 -8.69 -12.34
N GLN A 18 -21.50 -8.93 -13.31
CA GLN A 18 -20.32 -9.74 -13.07
C GLN A 18 -19.50 -9.05 -11.98
N THR A 19 -19.60 -9.56 -10.77
CA THR A 19 -18.66 -9.23 -9.69
C THR A 19 -17.28 -9.68 -10.16
N LYS A 20 -16.49 -8.73 -10.64
CA LYS A 20 -15.10 -8.94 -11.00
C LYS A 20 -14.42 -9.52 -9.75
N ALA A 21 -14.04 -10.79 -9.80
CA ALA A 21 -13.40 -11.46 -8.69
C ALA A 21 -12.24 -10.59 -8.20
N GLU A 22 -12.30 -10.17 -6.94
CA GLU A 22 -11.22 -9.39 -6.35
C GLU A 22 -9.98 -10.29 -6.29
N VAL A 23 -8.97 -9.96 -7.08
CA VAL A 23 -7.68 -10.64 -7.02
C VAL A 23 -7.07 -10.32 -5.64
N PRO A 24 -6.78 -11.33 -4.81
CA PRO A 24 -6.24 -11.08 -3.48
C PRO A 24 -4.83 -10.47 -3.58
N LEU A 25 -4.54 -9.51 -2.69
CA LEU A 25 -3.19 -8.98 -2.54
C LEU A 25 -2.32 -10.06 -1.89
N THR A 26 -1.40 -10.64 -2.66
CA THR A 26 -0.45 -11.66 -2.16
C THR A 26 0.97 -11.10 -2.14
N MET A 27 1.84 -11.70 -1.32
CA MET A 27 3.24 -11.31 -1.27
C MET A 27 3.94 -11.55 -2.61
N GLU A 28 3.57 -12.60 -3.33
CA GLU A 28 4.09 -12.89 -4.67
C GLU A 28 3.79 -11.75 -5.65
N ALA A 29 2.58 -11.18 -5.61
CA ALA A 29 2.22 -10.02 -6.43
C ALA A 29 3.02 -8.77 -6.06
N VAL A 30 3.29 -8.57 -4.77
CA VAL A 30 4.10 -7.44 -4.27
C VAL A 30 5.53 -7.50 -4.79
N ILE A 31 6.15 -8.69 -4.78
CA ILE A 31 7.57 -8.88 -5.13
C ILE A 31 7.83 -9.22 -6.60
N THR A 32 6.84 -9.09 -7.47
CA THR A 32 7.08 -9.22 -8.94
C THR A 32 8.11 -8.19 -9.39
N ARG A 33 8.89 -8.56 -10.40
CA ARG A 33 9.96 -7.68 -10.93
C ARG A 33 9.41 -6.33 -11.41
N GLU A 34 8.31 -6.36 -12.13
CA GLU A 34 7.65 -5.16 -12.69
C GLU A 34 7.22 -4.23 -11.57
N ASN A 35 6.56 -4.78 -10.53
CA ASN A 35 6.09 -4.00 -9.39
C ASN A 35 7.25 -3.40 -8.58
N LEU A 36 8.31 -4.19 -8.35
CA LEU A 36 9.50 -3.72 -7.65
C LEU A 36 10.26 -2.62 -8.42
N MET A 37 10.31 -2.71 -9.75
CA MET A 37 10.94 -1.66 -10.57
C MET A 37 10.22 -0.34 -10.46
N LEU A 38 8.89 -0.34 -10.48
CA LEU A 38 8.07 0.86 -10.28
C LEU A 38 8.23 1.42 -8.86
N ALA A 39 8.21 0.56 -7.85
CA ALA A 39 8.45 0.95 -6.47
C ALA A 39 9.85 1.56 -6.29
N TYR A 40 10.86 0.97 -6.91
CA TYR A 40 12.24 1.45 -6.90
C TYR A 40 12.36 2.85 -7.52
N GLN A 41 11.75 3.07 -8.70
CA GLN A 41 11.73 4.39 -9.34
C GLN A 41 11.14 5.46 -8.42
N ARG A 42 10.04 5.17 -7.76
CA ARG A 42 9.42 6.11 -6.79
C ARG A 42 10.32 6.42 -5.60
N VAL A 43 11.02 5.42 -5.08
CA VAL A 43 11.98 5.65 -3.98
C VAL A 43 13.12 6.56 -4.44
N LEU A 44 13.60 6.40 -5.70
CA LEU A 44 14.61 7.29 -6.28
C LEU A 44 14.11 8.73 -6.46
N GLU A 45 12.89 8.89 -6.99
CA GLU A 45 12.25 10.20 -7.20
C GLU A 45 12.05 10.97 -5.90
N ASN A 46 11.66 10.29 -4.84
CA ASN A 46 11.41 10.89 -3.53
C ASN A 46 12.68 11.33 -2.79
N LYS A 47 13.87 10.94 -3.24
CA LYS A 47 15.19 11.38 -2.71
C LYS A 47 15.30 11.46 -1.18
N GLY A 48 14.55 10.64 -0.46
CA GLY A 48 14.45 10.75 1.00
C GLY A 48 15.73 10.42 1.73
N THR A 49 15.87 10.96 2.93
CA THR A 49 17.01 10.74 3.84
C THR A 49 17.17 9.27 4.23
N ALA A 50 18.39 8.83 4.52
CA ALA A 50 18.69 7.50 5.05
C ALA A 50 18.02 7.25 6.40
N GLY A 51 17.58 6.00 6.63
CA GLY A 51 17.07 5.56 7.91
C GLY A 51 18.15 5.33 8.98
N VAL A 52 17.85 4.48 9.95
CA VAL A 52 18.79 4.13 11.05
C VAL A 52 20.01 3.35 10.57
N ASP A 53 19.93 2.72 9.41
CA ASP A 53 21.00 1.93 8.79
C ASP A 53 21.99 2.77 7.97
N ASN A 54 21.74 4.08 7.85
CA ASN A 54 22.49 5.03 7.05
C ASN A 54 22.60 4.65 5.55
N LEU A 55 21.83 3.69 5.07
CA LEU A 55 21.78 3.35 3.65
C LEU A 55 21.10 4.47 2.87
N SER A 56 21.83 5.08 1.95
CA SER A 56 21.29 6.13 1.07
C SER A 56 20.51 5.53 -0.12
N VAL A 57 19.67 6.35 -0.74
CA VAL A 57 18.94 5.96 -1.95
C VAL A 57 19.88 5.61 -3.12
N ALA A 58 21.05 6.29 -3.22
CA ALA A 58 22.05 6.00 -4.24
C ALA A 58 22.70 4.62 -4.07
N GLU A 59 22.87 4.18 -2.83
CA GLU A 59 23.45 2.87 -2.49
C GLU A 59 22.46 1.72 -2.55
N LEU A 60 21.16 2.02 -2.68
CA LEU A 60 20.10 0.99 -2.69
C LEU A 60 20.32 -0.06 -3.77
N LYS A 61 20.68 0.34 -4.99
CA LYS A 61 20.85 -0.58 -6.12
C LYS A 61 21.98 -1.61 -5.90
N PRO A 62 23.22 -1.22 -5.55
CA PRO A 62 24.27 -2.19 -5.24
C PRO A 62 23.93 -3.03 -4.01
N TRP A 63 23.29 -2.45 -3.01
CA TRP A 63 22.84 -3.18 -1.84
C TRP A 63 21.82 -4.26 -2.19
N LEU A 64 20.80 -3.96 -3.00
CA LEU A 64 19.79 -4.91 -3.47
C LEU A 64 20.42 -6.05 -4.28
N LYS A 65 21.37 -5.77 -5.16
CA LYS A 65 22.07 -6.82 -5.91
C LYS A 65 22.69 -7.87 -4.99
N LYS A 66 23.18 -7.46 -3.85
CA LYS A 66 23.84 -8.35 -2.88
C LYS A 66 22.84 -9.04 -1.93
N ASN A 67 21.81 -8.34 -1.49
CA ASN A 67 20.99 -8.76 -0.35
C ASN A 67 19.55 -9.15 -0.73
N TRP A 68 19.09 -8.85 -1.97
CA TRP A 68 17.70 -9.04 -2.36
C TRP A 68 17.21 -10.48 -2.19
N ARG A 69 18.06 -11.45 -2.45
CA ARG A 69 17.68 -12.87 -2.31
C ARG A 69 17.22 -13.19 -0.89
N SER A 70 17.95 -12.72 0.11
CA SER A 70 17.61 -12.93 1.53
C SER A 70 16.36 -12.15 1.93
N VAL A 71 16.23 -10.89 1.49
CA VAL A 71 15.03 -10.08 1.75
C VAL A 71 13.80 -10.71 1.11
N ARG A 72 13.91 -11.13 -0.14
CA ARG A 72 12.82 -11.80 -0.86
C ARG A 72 12.36 -13.07 -0.15
N GLN A 73 13.30 -13.90 0.30
CA GLN A 73 12.98 -15.12 1.03
C GLN A 73 12.27 -14.80 2.35
N ALA A 74 12.77 -13.84 3.13
CA ALA A 74 12.14 -13.42 4.37
C ALA A 74 10.70 -12.88 4.16
N LEU A 75 10.46 -12.17 3.05
CA LEU A 75 9.12 -11.70 2.69
C LEU A 75 8.17 -12.87 2.36
N ILE A 76 8.64 -13.85 1.57
CA ILE A 76 7.84 -15.03 1.20
C ILE A 76 7.50 -15.86 2.44
N ASP A 77 8.47 -16.05 3.33
CA ASP A 77 8.32 -16.86 4.55
C ASP A 77 7.50 -16.12 5.64
N GLY A 78 7.18 -14.83 5.43
CA GLY A 78 6.48 -14.01 6.42
C GLY A 78 7.33 -13.64 7.63
N ASN A 79 8.65 -13.76 7.51
CA ASN A 79 9.62 -13.50 8.58
C ASN A 79 10.34 -12.15 8.43
N TYR A 80 9.97 -11.36 7.42
CA TYR A 80 10.56 -10.04 7.26
C TYR A 80 10.13 -9.12 8.39
N GLN A 81 11.12 -8.53 9.07
CA GLN A 81 10.89 -7.54 10.10
C GLN A 81 11.44 -6.19 9.67
N PRO A 82 10.59 -5.16 9.55
CA PRO A 82 11.03 -3.81 9.29
C PRO A 82 11.98 -3.32 10.38
N ARG A 83 12.96 -2.51 10.01
CA ARG A 83 13.89 -1.93 10.95
C ARG A 83 13.27 -0.79 11.74
N ALA A 84 13.89 -0.42 12.85
CA ALA A 84 13.50 0.74 13.64
C ALA A 84 13.45 2.00 12.79
N ILE A 85 12.50 2.88 13.07
CA ILE A 85 12.32 4.16 12.38
C ILE A 85 13.25 5.20 13.01
N ARG A 86 14.01 5.92 12.17
CA ARG A 86 14.82 7.06 12.63
C ARG A 86 13.90 8.24 12.93
N ARG A 87 13.88 8.66 14.17
CA ARG A 87 13.14 9.86 14.59
C ARG A 87 13.89 11.13 14.19
N MET A 88 13.17 12.08 13.60
CA MET A 88 13.68 13.40 13.26
C MET A 88 12.66 14.46 13.67
N ASP A 89 13.12 15.46 14.40
CA ASP A 89 12.29 16.58 14.80
C ASP A 89 12.49 17.74 13.80
N ILE A 90 11.42 18.18 13.17
CA ILE A 90 11.40 19.21 12.15
C ILE A 90 10.74 20.45 12.76
N PRO A 91 11.41 21.62 12.81
CA PRO A 91 10.81 22.85 13.30
C PRO A 91 9.67 23.29 12.37
N LYS A 92 8.56 23.72 12.95
CA LYS A 92 7.45 24.32 12.22
C LYS A 92 7.64 25.84 12.09
N PRO A 93 7.07 26.49 11.06
CA PRO A 93 7.11 27.93 10.90
C PRO A 93 6.44 28.72 12.03
N ASP A 94 5.51 28.08 12.76
CA ASP A 94 4.76 28.62 13.88
C ASP A 94 5.47 28.48 15.24
N GLY A 95 6.73 28.03 15.24
CA GLY A 95 7.55 27.82 16.45
C GLY A 95 7.34 26.47 17.14
N GLY A 96 6.47 25.61 16.61
CA GLY A 96 6.30 24.23 17.09
C GLY A 96 7.33 23.25 16.53
N VAL A 97 7.32 22.02 17.03
CA VAL A 97 8.15 20.90 16.52
C VAL A 97 7.25 19.80 15.99
N ARG A 98 7.53 19.31 14.78
CA ARG A 98 6.89 18.12 14.21
C ARG A 98 7.89 16.96 14.23
N THR A 99 7.57 15.92 14.96
CA THR A 99 8.35 14.69 14.90
C THR A 99 7.98 13.90 13.65
N SER A 100 8.97 13.53 12.86
CA SER A 100 8.82 12.68 11.67
C SER A 100 9.61 11.39 11.86
N GLY A 101 9.01 10.27 11.43
CA GLY A 101 9.64 8.97 11.41
C GLY A 101 10.20 8.66 10.01
N ILE A 102 11.48 8.32 9.92
CA ILE A 102 12.15 7.98 8.66
C ILE A 102 12.45 6.48 8.65
N PRO A 103 11.71 5.67 7.88
CA PRO A 103 12.01 4.25 7.69
C PRO A 103 13.29 4.07 6.86
N THR A 104 13.89 2.88 6.90
CA THR A 104 15.02 2.56 6.03
C THR A 104 14.62 2.61 4.55
N VAL A 105 15.59 2.77 3.65
CA VAL A 105 15.33 2.83 2.21
C VAL A 105 14.74 1.50 1.70
N VAL A 106 15.16 0.38 2.29
CA VAL A 106 14.62 -0.95 1.97
C VAL A 106 13.17 -1.08 2.41
N ASP A 107 12.83 -0.64 3.63
CA ASP A 107 11.44 -0.65 4.12
C ASP A 107 10.54 0.25 3.27
N ARG A 108 11.04 1.42 2.84
CA ARG A 108 10.33 2.30 1.90
C ARG A 108 10.09 1.63 0.55
N LEU A 109 11.06 0.88 0.04
CA LEU A 109 10.90 0.11 -1.19
C LEU A 109 9.78 -0.92 -1.07
N ILE A 110 9.75 -1.67 0.02
CA ILE A 110 8.71 -2.68 0.27
C ILE A 110 7.34 -2.01 0.43
N GLN A 111 7.24 -0.92 1.19
CA GLN A 111 6.00 -0.15 1.32
C GLN A 111 5.49 0.36 -0.04
N GLN A 112 6.36 0.90 -0.88
CA GLN A 112 5.99 1.35 -2.23
C GLN A 112 5.55 0.17 -3.10
N ALA A 113 6.19 -0.99 -2.99
CA ALA A 113 5.79 -2.20 -3.71
C ALA A 113 4.40 -2.69 -3.30
N VAL A 114 4.09 -2.69 -1.99
CA VAL A 114 2.75 -3.03 -1.48
C VAL A 114 1.70 -2.05 -2.00
N GLN A 115 1.95 -0.74 -1.91
CA GLN A 115 1.04 0.28 -2.42
C GLN A 115 0.79 0.15 -3.92
N GLN A 116 1.82 -0.15 -4.69
CA GLN A 116 1.72 -0.30 -6.13
C GLN A 116 0.92 -1.55 -6.51
N ALA A 117 1.18 -2.69 -5.86
CA ALA A 117 0.41 -3.92 -6.05
C ALA A 117 -1.07 -3.71 -5.71
N GLN A 118 -1.38 -3.00 -4.63
CA GLN A 118 -2.74 -2.60 -4.28
C GLN A 118 -3.44 -1.79 -5.37
N ARG A 119 -2.72 -0.85 -6.03
CA ARG A 119 -3.28 -0.05 -7.13
C ARG A 119 -3.64 -0.90 -8.33
N TYR A 120 -2.81 -1.89 -8.68
CA TYR A 120 -3.09 -2.82 -9.77
C TYR A 120 -4.31 -3.70 -9.47
N ILE A 121 -4.40 -4.22 -8.26
CA ILE A 121 -5.51 -5.09 -7.84
C ILE A 121 -6.84 -4.33 -7.78
N ARG A 122 -6.80 -3.10 -7.28
CA ARG A 122 -7.98 -2.23 -7.24
C ARG A 122 -8.40 -1.68 -8.60
N GLY A 123 -7.69 -1.94 -9.67
CA GLY A 123 -7.77 -1.49 -11.08
C GLY A 123 -9.11 -1.05 -11.68
N GLY A 124 -10.04 -0.59 -10.87
CA GLY A 124 -11.17 0.25 -11.22
C GLY A 124 -10.95 1.61 -10.58
N LYS A 125 -11.08 2.68 -11.35
CA LYS A 125 -11.01 4.07 -10.95
C LYS A 125 -11.85 4.32 -9.69
N ARG A 126 -11.27 4.15 -8.52
CA ARG A 126 -11.87 4.56 -7.25
C ARG A 126 -11.11 5.78 -6.76
N TRP A 127 -11.86 6.76 -6.34
CA TRP A 127 -11.33 7.98 -5.75
C TRP A 127 -10.53 7.64 -4.52
N VAL A 128 -9.27 8.04 -4.48
CA VAL A 128 -8.46 8.04 -3.26
C VAL A 128 -8.66 9.39 -2.61
N VAL A 129 -9.34 9.40 -1.48
CA VAL A 129 -9.37 10.58 -0.62
C VAL A 129 -8.18 10.47 0.32
N ASP A 130 -7.18 11.30 0.12
CA ASP A 130 -6.06 11.44 1.05
C ASP A 130 -6.53 12.37 2.18
N MET A 131 -6.81 11.76 3.33
CA MET A 131 -7.18 12.49 4.54
C MET A 131 -6.05 12.35 5.55
N ASP A 132 -5.34 13.44 5.79
CA ASP A 132 -4.36 13.51 6.87
C ASP A 132 -5.10 13.88 8.17
N LEU A 133 -5.16 12.92 9.08
CA LEU A 133 -5.77 13.12 10.41
C LEU A 133 -4.68 13.35 11.43
N GLU A 134 -4.75 14.46 12.15
CA GLU A 134 -3.81 14.79 13.21
C GLU A 134 -3.73 13.66 14.24
N LYS A 135 -2.52 13.15 14.47
CA LYS A 135 -2.23 12.04 15.40
C LYS A 135 -3.06 10.77 15.13
N PHE A 136 -3.42 10.53 13.89
CA PHE A 136 -4.26 9.38 13.53
C PHE A 136 -3.69 8.05 14.04
N PHE A 137 -2.38 7.83 13.83
CA PHE A 137 -1.73 6.58 14.26
C PHE A 137 -1.65 6.41 15.77
N ASP A 138 -1.65 7.51 16.52
CA ASP A 138 -1.64 7.47 17.99
C ASP A 138 -3.04 7.21 18.58
N ARG A 139 -4.09 7.50 17.81
CA ARG A 139 -5.49 7.40 18.24
C ARG A 139 -6.24 6.20 17.71
N VAL A 140 -5.69 5.52 16.70
CA VAL A 140 -6.33 4.36 16.07
C VAL A 140 -6.18 3.12 16.96
N ASP A 141 -7.27 2.40 17.17
CA ASP A 141 -7.20 1.06 17.76
C ASP A 141 -6.59 0.10 16.73
N HIS A 142 -5.31 -0.22 16.93
CA HIS A 142 -4.55 -1.09 16.04
C HIS A 142 -5.15 -2.48 15.90
N ARG A 143 -5.80 -3.02 16.95
CA ARG A 143 -6.44 -4.34 16.87
C ARG A 143 -7.66 -4.30 15.96
N LEU A 144 -8.47 -3.24 16.09
CA LEU A 144 -9.63 -3.06 15.21
C LEU A 144 -9.19 -2.82 13.77
N LEU A 145 -8.15 -2.01 13.56
CA LEU A 145 -7.56 -1.77 12.23
C LEU A 145 -7.08 -3.07 11.60
N MET A 146 -6.28 -3.87 12.32
CA MET A 146 -5.77 -5.15 11.82
C MET A 146 -6.89 -6.14 11.54
N THR A 147 -7.93 -6.18 12.36
CA THR A 147 -9.11 -7.02 12.11
C THR A 147 -9.83 -6.62 10.82
N ARG A 148 -9.96 -5.32 10.56
CA ARG A 148 -10.58 -4.82 9.32
C ARG A 148 -9.73 -5.11 8.09
N LEU A 149 -8.42 -4.91 8.20
CA LEU A 149 -7.47 -5.22 7.12
C LEU A 149 -7.48 -6.71 6.78
N ALA A 150 -7.50 -7.59 7.78
CA ALA A 150 -7.55 -9.04 7.58
C ALA A 150 -8.83 -9.54 6.88
N ARG A 151 -9.90 -8.75 6.89
CA ARG A 151 -11.11 -9.06 6.09
C ARG A 151 -10.87 -8.94 4.60
N THR A 152 -10.03 -7.99 4.20
CA THR A 152 -9.75 -7.68 2.79
C THR A 152 -8.45 -8.32 2.31
N ILE A 153 -7.40 -8.30 3.14
CA ILE A 153 -6.09 -8.87 2.83
C ILE A 153 -6.03 -10.28 3.42
N LYS A 154 -6.05 -11.30 2.58
CA LYS A 154 -6.05 -12.71 3.02
C LYS A 154 -4.64 -13.26 3.23
N ASP A 155 -3.65 -12.66 2.59
CA ASP A 155 -2.26 -13.05 2.77
C ASP A 155 -1.68 -12.39 4.04
N ARG A 156 -1.46 -13.20 5.08
CA ARG A 156 -0.94 -12.74 6.38
C ARG A 156 0.48 -12.17 6.30
N ARG A 157 1.24 -12.46 5.24
CA ARG A 157 2.59 -11.92 5.01
C ARG A 157 2.56 -10.45 4.57
N VAL A 158 1.40 -9.95 4.16
CA VAL A 158 1.19 -8.56 3.76
C VAL A 158 0.65 -7.71 4.92
N LEU A 159 0.03 -8.32 5.92
CA LEU A 159 -0.47 -7.68 7.14
C LEU A 159 0.65 -7.46 8.16
#